data_3965f365c1e44b4b2aa82cb92283368b
#
_entry.id   3965f365c1e44b4b2aa82cb92283368b
#
_cell.length_a   1.000
_cell.length_b   1.000
_cell.length_c   1.000
_cell.angle_alpha   90.00
_cell.angle_beta   90.00
_cell.angle_gamma   90.00
#
_symmetry.space_group_name_H-M   'P 1'
#
loop_
_entity.id
_entity.type
_entity.pdbx_description
1 polymer ?
#
loop_
_entity_poly.entity_id
_entity_poly.type
_entity_poly.pdbx_seq_one_letter_code
_entity_poly.pdbx_strand_id
1 'polypeptide(L)'
;MNSKFIIRKNEEFEYIIKNGLCRKNKFFVIYNIERKLENNRYGISVSKKVGKAVVRNKIKRRLKDIISKNSIKNGYDYVIIVRKAIVELSYEDMKNELLKLIKGE
;
A
#
# COMPACT_ATOMS: atom_id res chain seq x y z
N MET A 1 -9.82 7.16 5.58
CA MET A 1 -9.09 6.18 6.45
C MET A 1 -8.64 6.87 7.71
N ASN A 2 -8.85 6.25 8.86
CA ASN A 2 -8.46 6.81 10.15
C ASN A 2 -6.94 6.80 10.28
N SER A 3 -6.37 7.90 10.80
CA SER A 3 -4.91 8.06 10.94
C SER A 3 -4.24 6.98 11.80
N LYS A 4 -4.97 6.38 12.76
CA LYS A 4 -4.42 5.30 13.59
C LYS A 4 -4.11 4.02 12.81
N PHE A 5 -4.65 3.89 11.59
CA PHE A 5 -4.37 2.76 10.71
C PHE A 5 -3.27 3.05 9.69
N ILE A 6 -2.60 4.17 9.81
CA ILE A 6 -1.52 4.57 8.89
C ILE A 6 -0.18 4.49 9.60
N ILE A 7 0.77 3.81 8.96
CA ILE A 7 2.14 3.72 9.44
C ILE A 7 2.90 4.96 8.93
N ARG A 8 3.53 5.70 9.83
CA ARG A 8 4.24 6.94 9.49
C ARG A 8 5.72 6.96 9.88
N LYS A 9 6.12 6.12 10.85
CA LYS A 9 7.50 6.12 11.34
C LYS A 9 8.42 5.37 10.40
N ASN A 10 9.54 5.98 10.06
CA ASN A 10 10.55 5.36 9.19
C ASN A 10 11.06 4.04 9.75
N GLU A 11 11.22 3.96 11.06
CA GLU A 11 11.67 2.74 11.74
C GLU A 11 10.71 1.57 11.52
N GLU A 12 9.41 1.85 11.56
CA GLU A 12 8.39 0.83 11.31
C GLU A 12 8.40 0.37 9.85
N PHE A 13 8.56 1.31 8.91
CA PHE A 13 8.70 1.00 7.49
C PHE A 13 9.91 0.09 7.25
N GLU A 14 11.06 0.45 7.80
CA GLU A 14 12.29 -0.32 7.64
C GLU A 14 12.16 -1.72 8.22
N TYR A 15 11.54 -1.84 9.38
CA TYR A 15 11.32 -3.14 10.03
C TYR A 15 10.48 -4.06 9.15
N ILE A 16 9.38 -3.53 8.60
CA ILE A 16 8.46 -4.31 7.77
C ILE A 16 9.14 -4.72 6.45
N ILE A 17 9.87 -3.81 5.83
CA ILE A 17 10.61 -4.11 4.60
C ILE A 17 11.67 -5.18 4.83
N LYS A 18 12.36 -5.11 5.97
CA LYS A 18 13.43 -6.06 6.29
C LYS A 18 12.90 -7.45 6.65
N ASN A 19 11.77 -7.52 7.37
CA ASN A 19 11.30 -8.77 7.97
C ASN A 19 10.02 -9.34 7.36
N GLY A 20 9.29 -8.55 6.57
CA GLY A 20 8.02 -8.95 5.99
C GLY A 20 8.14 -9.79 4.74
N LEU A 21 7.04 -10.42 4.38
CA LEU A 21 6.92 -11.10 3.10
C LEU A 21 6.79 -10.05 2.00
N CYS A 22 7.46 -10.27 0.88
CA CYS A 22 7.43 -9.33 -0.24
C CYS A 22 6.67 -9.93 -1.43
N ARG A 23 5.75 -9.16 -1.97
CA ARG A 23 5.06 -9.46 -3.22
C ARG A 23 5.18 -8.25 -4.12
N LYS A 24 5.37 -8.46 -5.39
CA LYS A 24 5.54 -7.34 -6.32
C LYS A 24 4.93 -7.65 -7.69
N ASN A 25 4.53 -6.58 -8.36
CA ASN A 25 4.14 -6.62 -9.76
C ASN A 25 4.71 -5.36 -10.44
N LYS A 26 4.23 -5.06 -11.64
CA LYS A 26 4.70 -3.88 -12.39
C LYS A 26 4.40 -2.56 -11.68
N PHE A 27 3.35 -2.52 -10.84
CA PHE A 27 2.81 -1.28 -10.27
C PHE A 27 3.10 -1.08 -8.80
N PHE A 28 3.28 -2.18 -8.06
CA PHE A 28 3.46 -2.15 -6.60
C PHE A 28 4.53 -3.10 -6.12
N VAL A 29 5.16 -2.73 -5.02
CA VAL A 29 5.91 -3.65 -4.18
C VAL A 29 5.24 -3.61 -2.82
N ILE A 30 4.75 -4.75 -2.33
CA ILE A 30 4.03 -4.82 -1.06
C ILE A 30 4.76 -5.74 -0.11
N TYR A 31 5.07 -5.20 1.09
CA TYR A 31 5.62 -5.98 2.19
C TYR A 31 4.53 -6.11 3.25
N ASN A 32 4.42 -7.29 3.84
CA ASN A 32 3.47 -7.47 4.92
C ASN A 32 4.04 -8.34 6.03
N ILE A 33 3.63 -8.02 7.25
CA ILE A 33 4.03 -8.76 8.44
C ILE A 33 2.83 -8.93 9.35
N GLU A 34 2.67 -10.13 9.92
CA GLU A 34 1.57 -10.41 10.85
C GLU A 34 1.85 -9.78 12.20
N ARG A 35 0.82 -9.16 12.80
CA ARG A 35 0.94 -8.49 14.10
C ARG A 35 0.00 -9.04 15.18
N LYS A 36 -0.90 -9.93 14.83
CA LYS A 36 -1.89 -10.51 15.75
C LYS A 36 -2.80 -9.46 16.40
N LEU A 37 -3.05 -8.37 15.69
CA LEU A 37 -3.98 -7.32 16.12
C LEU A 37 -5.28 -7.45 15.33
N GLU A 38 -6.35 -6.81 15.84
CA GLU A 38 -7.67 -6.90 15.21
C GLU A 38 -7.76 -6.12 13.90
N ASN A 39 -6.92 -5.12 13.73
CA ASN A 39 -6.95 -4.25 12.56
C ASN A 39 -5.64 -4.27 11.79
N ASN A 40 -5.70 -3.85 10.54
CA ASN A 40 -4.53 -3.66 9.71
C ASN A 40 -4.03 -2.23 9.81
N ARG A 41 -2.72 -2.07 9.58
CA ARG A 41 -2.13 -0.74 9.38
C ARG A 41 -1.47 -0.72 8.01
N TYR A 42 -1.44 0.47 7.40
CA TYR A 42 -0.92 0.64 6.05
C TYR A 42 0.08 1.79 6.00
N GLY A 43 1.22 1.54 5.38
CA GLY A 43 2.15 2.58 5.01
C GLY A 43 2.21 2.67 3.49
N ILE A 44 1.98 3.85 2.93
CA ILE A 44 1.98 4.06 1.49
C ILE A 44 3.13 4.99 1.13
N SER A 45 4.01 4.50 0.28
CA SER A 45 5.18 5.25 -0.19
C SER A 45 5.07 5.52 -1.68
N VAL A 46 5.05 6.79 -2.05
CA VAL A 46 5.04 7.23 -3.45
C VAL A 46 6.20 8.20 -3.63
N SER A 47 7.25 7.74 -4.32
CA SER A 47 8.46 8.55 -4.51
C SER A 47 8.26 9.65 -5.56
N LYS A 48 9.19 10.62 -5.56
CA LYS A 48 9.20 11.71 -6.53
C LYS A 48 9.34 11.22 -7.97
N LYS A 49 9.86 10.03 -8.18
CA LYS A 49 9.98 9.41 -9.52
C LYS A 49 8.63 9.11 -10.16
N VAL A 50 7.58 8.95 -9.36
CA VAL A 50 6.23 8.69 -9.86
C VAL A 50 5.62 9.94 -10.46
N GLY A 51 5.89 11.11 -9.88
CA GLY A 51 5.38 12.36 -10.39
C GLY A 51 5.45 13.49 -9.38
N LYS A 52 4.87 14.63 -9.74
CA LYS A 52 4.80 15.81 -8.89
C LYS A 52 3.93 15.56 -7.67
N ALA A 53 4.03 16.44 -6.67
CA ALA A 53 3.27 16.32 -5.42
C ALA A 53 1.77 16.12 -5.64
N VAL A 54 1.17 16.83 -6.58
CA VAL A 54 -0.25 16.70 -6.92
C VAL A 54 -0.59 15.30 -7.37
N VAL A 55 0.24 14.72 -8.23
CA VAL A 55 0.06 13.35 -8.74
C VAL A 55 0.21 12.34 -7.61
N ARG A 56 1.27 12.50 -6.81
CA ARG A 56 1.52 11.59 -5.68
C ARG A 56 0.39 11.61 -4.66
N ASN A 57 -0.12 12.79 -4.33
CA ASN A 57 -1.24 12.92 -3.38
C ASN A 57 -2.52 12.30 -3.92
N LYS A 58 -2.79 12.43 -5.20
CA LYS A 58 -3.95 11.80 -5.86
C LYS A 58 -3.85 10.28 -5.76
N ILE A 59 -2.69 9.71 -6.03
CA ILE A 59 -2.46 8.27 -5.94
C ILE A 59 -2.66 7.78 -4.52
N LYS A 60 -2.10 8.47 -3.53
CA LYS A 60 -2.28 8.13 -2.11
C LYS A 60 -3.75 8.12 -1.72
N ARG A 61 -4.52 9.14 -2.11
CA ARG A 61 -5.95 9.22 -1.82
C ARG A 61 -6.73 8.05 -2.43
N ARG A 62 -6.41 7.71 -3.67
CA ARG A 62 -7.06 6.60 -4.36
C ARG A 62 -6.76 5.26 -3.68
N LEU A 63 -5.52 5.04 -3.28
CA LEU A 63 -5.13 3.82 -2.59
C LEU A 63 -5.81 3.70 -1.23
N LYS A 64 -5.88 4.79 -0.47
CA LYS A 64 -6.59 4.81 0.81
C LYS A 64 -8.08 4.52 0.63
N ASP A 65 -8.68 5.07 -0.41
CA ASP A 65 -10.08 4.83 -0.74
C ASP A 65 -10.32 3.36 -1.08
N ILE A 66 -9.48 2.79 -1.92
CA ILE A 66 -9.57 1.36 -2.28
C ILE A 66 -9.46 0.48 -1.05
N ILE A 67 -8.48 0.74 -0.18
CA ILE A 67 -8.25 -0.05 1.03
C ILE A 67 -9.45 0.05 1.97
N SER A 68 -10.01 1.25 2.15
CA SER A 68 -11.13 1.46 3.07
C SER A 68 -12.44 0.82 2.59
N LYS A 69 -12.62 0.63 1.29
CA LYS A 69 -13.84 0.09 0.71
C LYS A 69 -13.82 -1.41 0.46
N ASN A 70 -12.69 -2.07 0.70
CA ASN A 70 -12.54 -3.48 0.39
C ASN A 70 -12.10 -4.27 1.61
N SER A 71 -12.60 -5.50 1.71
CA SER A 71 -12.20 -6.40 2.80
C SER A 71 -10.81 -6.95 2.54
N ILE A 72 -9.92 -6.71 3.48
CA ILE A 72 -8.55 -7.21 3.45
C ILE A 72 -8.32 -7.97 4.75
N LYS A 73 -7.62 -9.10 4.67
CA LYS A 73 -7.35 -9.95 5.83
C LYS A 73 -6.75 -9.14 6.97
N ASN A 74 -7.35 -9.28 8.16
CA ASN A 74 -6.95 -8.53 9.35
C ASN A 74 -5.67 -9.07 10.00
N GLY A 75 -5.06 -8.24 10.82
CA GLY A 75 -3.93 -8.63 11.64
C GLY A 75 -2.57 -8.40 11.02
N TYR A 76 -2.48 -7.60 9.98
CA TYR A 76 -1.23 -7.34 9.27
C TYR A 76 -0.87 -5.87 9.23
N ASP A 77 0.43 -5.60 9.16
CA ASP A 77 0.96 -4.33 8.72
C ASP A 77 1.39 -4.49 7.27
N TYR A 78 0.98 -3.55 6.43
CA TYR A 78 1.36 -3.52 5.01
C TYR A 78 2.16 -2.27 4.70
N VAL A 79 3.25 -2.44 3.97
CA VAL A 79 3.96 -1.32 3.34
C VAL A 79 3.76 -1.45 1.84
N ILE A 80 3.12 -0.45 1.25
CA ILE A 80 2.80 -0.42 -0.18
C ILE A 80 3.70 0.62 -0.83
N ILE A 81 4.61 0.16 -1.66
CA ILE A 81 5.51 1.03 -2.42
C ILE A 81 4.99 1.10 -3.84
N VAL A 82 4.69 2.32 -4.29
CA VAL A 82 4.10 2.55 -5.61
C VAL A 82 5.20 2.74 -6.64
N ARG A 83 5.11 2.00 -7.73
CA ARG A 83 6.07 2.07 -8.83
C ARG A 83 5.62 3.06 -9.90
N LYS A 84 6.57 3.54 -10.69
CA LYS A 84 6.34 4.58 -11.71
C LYS A 84 5.22 4.23 -12.70
N ALA A 85 5.08 2.96 -13.05
CA ALA A 85 4.06 2.52 -14.00
C ALA A 85 2.63 2.78 -13.55
N ILE A 86 2.42 3.10 -12.26
CA ILE A 86 1.09 3.36 -11.69
C ILE A 86 0.35 4.48 -12.43
N VAL A 87 1.07 5.43 -13.02
CA VAL A 87 0.46 6.58 -13.71
C VAL A 87 -0.37 6.18 -14.93
N GLU A 88 -0.15 4.96 -15.45
CA GLU A 88 -0.87 4.42 -16.60
C GLU A 88 -2.23 3.85 -16.23
N LEU A 89 -2.51 3.67 -14.93
CA LEU A 89 -3.69 2.96 -14.48
C LEU A 89 -4.86 3.89 -14.17
N SER A 90 -6.07 3.47 -14.56
CA SER A 90 -7.31 4.03 -14.07
C SER A 90 -7.51 3.64 -12.60
N TYR A 91 -8.49 4.27 -11.94
CA TYR A 91 -8.84 3.89 -10.57
C TYR A 91 -9.22 2.40 -10.48
N GLU A 92 -10.03 1.91 -11.42
CA GLU A 92 -10.50 0.52 -11.42
C GLU A 92 -9.34 -0.46 -11.60
N ASP A 93 -8.43 -0.16 -12.52
CA ASP A 93 -7.25 -1.00 -12.74
C ASP A 93 -6.32 -0.98 -11.54
N MET A 94 -6.15 0.19 -10.91
CA MET A 94 -5.35 0.34 -9.70
C MET A 94 -5.93 -0.54 -8.58
N LYS A 95 -7.25 -0.49 -8.40
CA LYS A 95 -7.96 -1.32 -7.43
C LYS A 95 -7.71 -2.81 -7.69
N ASN A 96 -7.91 -3.25 -8.93
CA ASN A 96 -7.75 -4.66 -9.29
C ASN A 96 -6.34 -5.16 -9.07
N GLU A 97 -5.34 -4.38 -9.49
CA GLU A 97 -3.93 -4.75 -9.33
C GLU A 97 -3.50 -4.78 -7.85
N LEU A 98 -3.95 -3.81 -7.07
CA LEU A 98 -3.62 -3.75 -5.65
C LEU A 98 -4.23 -4.92 -4.88
N LEU A 99 -5.53 -5.15 -5.05
CA LEU A 99 -6.23 -6.22 -4.31
C LEU A 99 -5.72 -7.59 -4.70
N LYS A 100 -5.46 -7.82 -5.97
CA LYS A 100 -4.90 -9.06 -6.47
C LYS A 100 -3.55 -9.36 -5.80
N LEU A 101 -2.69 -8.36 -5.70
CA LEU A 101 -1.38 -8.52 -5.11
C LEU A 101 -1.45 -8.72 -3.59
N ILE A 102 -2.29 -7.94 -2.90
CA ILE A 102 -2.48 -8.06 -1.44
C ILE A 102 -3.04 -9.44 -1.08
N LYS A 103 -4.01 -9.93 -1.85
CA LYS A 103 -4.66 -11.22 -1.58
C LYS A 103 -3.85 -12.41 -2.06
N GLY A 104 -2.80 -12.18 -2.83
CA GLY A 104 -1.96 -13.25 -3.37
C GLY A 104 -2.58 -14.03 -4.51
N GLU A 105 -3.47 -13.39 -5.24
CA GLU A 105 -4.14 -14.01 -6.39
C GLU A 105 -3.35 -13.80 -7.68
#